data_5dedecbcd1cf5035f1c2eb7b640a45cb
#
_entry.id   5dedecbcd1cf5035f1c2eb7b640a45cb
#
_cell.length_a   1.000
_cell.length_b   1.000
_cell.length_c   1.000
_cell.angle_alpha   90.00
_cell.angle_beta   90.00
_cell.angle_gamma   90.00
#
_symmetry.space_group_name_H-M   'P 1'
#
loop_
_entity.id
_entity.type
_entity.pdbx_description
1 polymer ?
#
loop_
_entity_poly.entity_id
_entity_poly.type
_entity_poly.pdbx_seq_one_letter_code
_entity_poly.pdbx_strand_id
1 'polypeptide(L)'
;VRLLSKGNAYTLDKVIADGYDTKLTAFEFLLPSLLSSFEKNISTEDPLYTELLEPITLLKNWDYYARENSVATTLAIEWAYKLNPIIQKVYTNEGEMDQVENTLNFAKNADPDQLIPQLQIVINELKIKFGTWQIPWGEINRFQRTSGDIAMIYNDGLESLPIGLGPAIWGSLPAFKSNYQKDTKKRYGTNGNSFVCAVEFGPKIKAKSLLAGGNSGDPISKHFYDQAEMYRAGKFKDVLFYK
;
A
#
# COMPACT_ATOMS: atom_id res chain seq x y z
N VAL A 1 14.05 -7.84 9.00
CA VAL A 1 15.11 -7.47 9.96
C VAL A 1 14.62 -6.45 10.97
N ARG A 2 14.11 -5.25 10.58
CA ARG A 2 13.69 -4.15 11.47
C ARG A 2 12.77 -4.59 12.64
N LEU A 3 11.76 -5.40 12.38
CA LEU A 3 10.82 -5.89 13.40
C LEU A 3 11.45 -6.97 14.26
N LEU A 4 12.08 -7.96 13.64
CA LEU A 4 12.68 -9.10 14.33
C LEU A 4 13.88 -8.74 15.22
N SER A 5 14.57 -7.62 14.93
CA SER A 5 15.70 -7.16 15.75
C SER A 5 15.29 -6.53 17.09
N LYS A 6 13.97 -6.28 17.30
CA LYS A 6 13.47 -5.60 18.51
C LYS A 6 13.30 -6.48 19.76
N GLY A 7 13.57 -7.78 19.68
CA GLY A 7 13.46 -8.67 20.85
C GLY A 7 13.48 -10.16 20.50
N ASN A 8 13.76 -10.98 21.49
CA ASN A 8 13.94 -12.43 21.36
C ASN A 8 12.71 -13.25 21.79
N ALA A 9 11.71 -12.62 22.40
CA ALA A 9 10.49 -13.29 22.86
C ALA A 9 9.29 -12.85 22.01
N TYR A 10 8.71 -13.79 21.29
CA TYR A 10 7.52 -13.56 20.48
C TYR A 10 6.33 -14.26 21.11
N THR A 11 5.27 -13.49 21.32
CA THR A 11 3.92 -14.03 21.58
C THR A 11 3.14 -14.06 20.28
N LEU A 12 2.07 -14.85 20.26
CA LEU A 12 1.16 -14.92 19.10
C LEU A 12 0.64 -13.53 18.67
N ASP A 13 0.24 -12.72 19.65
CA ASP A 13 -0.26 -11.36 19.37
C ASP A 13 0.84 -10.42 18.85
N LYS A 14 2.08 -10.57 19.33
CA LYS A 14 3.21 -9.80 18.81
C LYS A 14 3.55 -10.16 17.37
N VAL A 15 3.53 -11.44 17.01
CA VAL A 15 3.75 -11.90 15.63
C VAL A 15 2.69 -11.33 14.71
N ILE A 16 1.42 -11.31 15.15
CA ILE A 16 0.31 -10.72 14.40
C ILE A 16 0.52 -9.22 14.22
N ALA A 17 0.84 -8.49 15.29
CA ALA A 17 1.08 -7.05 15.23
C ALA A 17 2.25 -6.70 14.29
N ASP A 18 3.35 -7.45 14.37
CA ASP A 18 4.50 -7.25 13.48
C ASP A 18 4.17 -7.65 12.03
N GLY A 19 3.37 -8.71 11.81
CA GLY A 19 2.91 -9.13 10.49
C GLY A 19 1.92 -8.15 9.84
N TYR A 20 1.27 -7.33 10.64
CA TYR A 20 0.37 -6.25 10.18
C TYR A 20 1.02 -4.85 10.25
N ASP A 21 2.34 -4.78 10.34
CA ASP A 21 3.08 -3.52 10.21
C ASP A 21 2.92 -2.96 8.78
N THR A 22 2.27 -1.81 8.66
CA THR A 22 1.92 -1.19 7.37
C THR A 22 3.01 -0.25 6.84
N LYS A 23 4.23 -0.29 7.41
CA LYS A 23 5.32 0.58 7.00
C LYS A 23 5.77 0.28 5.57
N LEU A 24 5.80 1.30 4.74
CA LEU A 24 6.26 1.25 3.36
C LEU A 24 7.74 1.62 3.30
N THR A 25 8.60 0.63 3.54
CA THR A 25 10.05 0.85 3.73
C THR A 25 10.78 1.39 2.51
N ALA A 26 10.26 1.23 1.30
CA ALA A 26 10.85 1.81 0.08
C ALA A 26 10.91 3.34 0.13
N PHE A 27 9.96 3.98 0.83
CA PHE A 27 9.91 5.44 0.94
C PHE A 27 10.96 6.02 1.88
N GLU A 28 11.59 5.23 2.74
CA GLU A 28 12.77 5.64 3.53
C GLU A 28 13.95 6.01 2.62
N PHE A 29 13.96 5.53 1.38
CA PHE A 29 14.99 5.81 0.38
C PHE A 29 14.49 6.74 -0.73
N LEU A 30 13.28 6.53 -1.24
CA LEU A 30 12.74 7.31 -2.37
C LEU A 30 12.43 8.76 -1.98
N LEU A 31 11.82 9.00 -0.82
CA LEU A 31 11.41 10.35 -0.44
C LEU A 31 12.57 11.29 -0.13
N PRO A 32 13.66 10.90 0.54
CA PRO A 32 14.81 11.78 0.70
C PRO A 32 15.36 12.31 -0.62
N SER A 33 15.37 11.49 -1.67
CA SER A 33 15.82 11.90 -3.01
C SER A 33 14.87 12.93 -3.63
N LEU A 34 13.55 12.74 -3.54
CA LEU A 34 12.57 13.72 -4.00
C LEU A 34 12.70 15.05 -3.25
N LEU A 35 12.77 15.01 -1.91
CA LEU A 35 12.87 16.19 -1.07
C LEU A 35 14.15 17.00 -1.37
N SER A 36 15.29 16.30 -1.46
CA SER A 36 16.56 16.92 -1.82
C SER A 36 16.54 17.52 -3.24
N SER A 37 15.89 16.81 -4.19
CA SER A 37 15.75 17.31 -5.56
C SER A 37 14.90 18.58 -5.61
N PHE A 38 13.80 18.62 -4.89
CA PHE A 38 12.95 19.80 -4.79
C PHE A 38 13.69 20.99 -4.19
N GLU A 39 14.35 20.80 -3.04
CA GLU A 39 15.08 21.86 -2.34
C GLU A 39 16.26 22.44 -3.17
N LYS A 40 16.91 21.64 -4.00
CA LYS A 40 18.08 22.06 -4.76
C LYS A 40 17.78 22.64 -6.13
N ASN A 41 16.69 22.19 -6.78
CA ASN A 41 16.50 22.46 -8.21
C ASN A 41 15.28 23.35 -8.49
N ILE A 42 14.39 23.57 -7.49
CA ILE A 42 13.21 24.43 -7.68
C ILE A 42 13.41 25.72 -6.90
N SER A 43 13.53 26.84 -7.63
CA SER A 43 13.63 28.17 -7.02
C SER A 43 12.33 28.57 -6.35
N THR A 44 12.40 29.31 -5.24
CA THR A 44 11.22 29.87 -4.56
C THR A 44 10.42 30.84 -5.42
N GLU A 45 11.03 31.36 -6.50
CA GLU A 45 10.39 32.24 -7.48
C GLU A 45 9.69 31.46 -8.61
N ASP A 46 9.95 30.14 -8.72
CA ASP A 46 9.32 29.28 -9.70
C ASP A 46 7.85 29.03 -9.30
N PRO A 47 6.88 29.20 -10.20
CA PRO A 47 5.49 28.83 -9.96
C PRO A 47 5.32 27.38 -9.47
N LEU A 48 6.16 26.46 -9.91
CA LEU A 48 6.18 25.07 -9.50
C LEU A 48 6.51 24.90 -8.01
N TYR A 49 7.32 25.78 -7.44
CA TYR A 49 7.61 25.79 -6.00
C TYR A 49 6.33 25.96 -5.19
N THR A 50 5.52 26.97 -5.53
CA THR A 50 4.26 27.25 -4.84
C THR A 50 3.27 26.08 -5.01
N GLU A 51 3.20 25.48 -6.21
CA GLU A 51 2.32 24.35 -6.49
C GLU A 51 2.67 23.12 -5.67
N LEU A 52 3.96 22.82 -5.53
CA LEU A 52 4.45 21.59 -4.88
C LEU A 52 4.77 21.73 -3.40
N LEU A 53 4.82 22.95 -2.85
CA LEU A 53 5.25 23.18 -1.47
C LEU A 53 4.40 22.43 -0.44
N GLU A 54 3.08 22.45 -0.59
CA GLU A 54 2.16 21.76 0.34
C GLU A 54 2.27 20.22 0.20
N PRO A 55 2.20 19.61 -1.00
CA PRO A 55 2.46 18.19 -1.20
C PRO A 55 3.82 17.73 -0.67
N ILE A 56 4.88 18.45 -0.94
CA ILE A 56 6.24 18.14 -0.47
C ILE A 56 6.31 18.23 1.06
N THR A 57 5.72 19.25 1.66
CA THR A 57 5.67 19.40 3.12
C THR A 57 4.90 18.25 3.78
N LEU A 58 3.80 17.82 3.16
CA LEU A 58 3.02 16.67 3.63
C LEU A 58 3.87 15.38 3.59
N LEU A 59 4.56 15.13 2.48
CA LEU A 59 5.43 13.96 2.32
C LEU A 59 6.64 14.00 3.27
N LYS A 60 7.23 15.18 3.52
CA LYS A 60 8.34 15.37 4.45
C LYS A 60 7.96 15.00 5.90
N ASN A 61 6.72 15.24 6.30
CA ASN A 61 6.21 14.98 7.64
C ASN A 61 5.56 13.60 7.79
N TRP A 62 5.52 12.79 6.73
CA TRP A 62 4.91 11.47 6.76
C TRP A 62 5.83 10.44 7.42
N ASP A 63 5.25 9.57 8.24
CA ASP A 63 5.97 8.51 8.98
C ASP A 63 6.16 7.21 8.21
N TYR A 64 5.81 7.20 6.92
CA TYR A 64 5.88 6.06 5.98
C TYR A 64 4.90 4.91 6.26
N TYR A 65 3.95 5.09 7.17
CA TYR A 65 2.92 4.08 7.42
C TYR A 65 1.70 4.31 6.53
N ALA A 66 1.29 3.26 5.85
CA ALA A 66 0.03 3.29 5.10
C ALA A 66 -1.15 3.27 6.07
N ARG A 67 -2.11 4.20 5.86
CA ARG A 67 -3.34 4.31 6.63
C ARG A 67 -4.49 4.80 5.75
N GLU A 68 -5.70 4.39 6.07
CA GLU A 68 -6.92 4.76 5.33
C GLU A 68 -7.12 6.27 5.23
N ASN A 69 -6.86 6.99 6.29
CA ASN A 69 -7.05 8.46 6.37
C ASN A 69 -5.82 9.28 5.92
N SER A 70 -4.77 8.63 5.41
CA SER A 70 -3.53 9.31 5.05
C SER A 70 -3.54 9.79 3.60
N VAL A 71 -3.49 11.10 3.39
CA VAL A 71 -3.26 11.73 2.09
C VAL A 71 -1.82 11.52 1.63
N ALA A 72 -0.85 11.54 2.55
CA ALA A 72 0.55 11.29 2.22
C ALA A 72 0.76 9.88 1.64
N THR A 73 0.03 8.87 2.16
CA THR A 73 0.03 7.51 1.60
C THR A 73 -0.44 7.50 0.15
N THR A 74 -1.51 8.23 -0.16
CA THR A 74 -2.01 8.37 -1.53
C THR A 74 -0.95 8.95 -2.46
N LEU A 75 -0.42 10.12 -2.11
CA LEU A 75 0.61 10.78 -2.93
C LEU A 75 1.84 9.91 -3.14
N ALA A 76 2.35 9.32 -2.06
CA ALA A 76 3.55 8.51 -2.11
C ALA A 76 3.36 7.26 -3.00
N ILE A 77 2.28 6.51 -2.83
CA ILE A 77 2.02 5.30 -3.60
C ILE A 77 1.75 5.62 -5.08
N GLU A 78 0.92 6.63 -5.37
CA GLU A 78 0.64 7.02 -6.76
C GLU A 78 1.92 7.54 -7.45
N TRP A 79 2.73 8.34 -6.76
CA TRP A 79 4.03 8.79 -7.26
C TRP A 79 4.98 7.61 -7.53
N ALA A 80 5.13 6.68 -6.60
CA ALA A 80 5.98 5.51 -6.77
C ALA A 80 5.53 4.61 -7.92
N TYR A 81 4.23 4.49 -8.17
CA TYR A 81 3.72 3.80 -9.37
C TYR A 81 4.12 4.49 -10.67
N LYS A 82 4.26 5.83 -10.71
CA LYS A 82 4.79 6.54 -11.88
C LYS A 82 6.29 6.31 -12.06
N LEU A 83 7.03 6.14 -10.96
CA LEU A 83 8.47 5.83 -11.01
C LEU A 83 8.75 4.38 -11.44
N ASN A 84 7.87 3.45 -11.13
CA ASN A 84 8.14 2.02 -11.33
C ASN A 84 8.57 1.65 -12.76
N PRO A 85 7.92 2.16 -13.85
CA PRO A 85 8.40 1.91 -15.21
C PRO A 85 9.79 2.50 -15.49
N ILE A 86 10.14 3.61 -14.86
CA ILE A 86 11.46 4.25 -14.98
C ILE A 86 12.51 3.38 -14.29
N ILE A 87 12.23 2.96 -13.06
CA ILE A 87 13.09 2.05 -12.28
C ILE A 87 13.35 0.78 -13.06
N GLN A 88 12.31 0.13 -13.59
CA GLN A 88 12.44 -1.10 -14.34
C GLN A 88 13.25 -0.91 -15.63
N LYS A 89 13.04 0.18 -16.37
CA LYS A 89 13.75 0.44 -17.64
C LYS A 89 15.25 0.61 -17.44
N VAL A 90 15.68 1.25 -16.35
CA VAL A 90 17.10 1.51 -16.07
C VAL A 90 17.85 0.22 -15.74
N TYR A 91 17.21 -0.75 -15.07
CA TYR A 91 17.89 -1.92 -14.51
C TYR A 91 17.61 -3.26 -15.22
N THR A 92 16.72 -3.30 -16.22
CA THR A 92 16.44 -4.54 -17.01
C THR A 92 17.60 -5.02 -17.87
N ASN A 93 18.63 -4.21 -18.08
CA ASN A 93 19.78 -4.57 -18.94
C ASN A 93 20.94 -5.23 -18.17
N GLU A 94 20.90 -5.35 -16.85
CA GLU A 94 22.01 -5.81 -16.00
C GLU A 94 21.79 -7.19 -15.34
N GLY A 95 20.82 -7.95 -15.80
CA GLY A 95 20.49 -9.27 -15.22
C GLY A 95 19.32 -9.22 -14.22
N GLU A 96 19.02 -10.37 -13.59
CA GLU A 96 17.95 -10.48 -12.58
C GLU A 96 18.33 -9.76 -11.26
N MET A 97 18.29 -8.43 -11.26
CA MET A 97 18.42 -7.68 -10.01
C MET A 97 17.10 -7.71 -9.23
N ASP A 98 17.21 -7.87 -7.92
CA ASP A 98 16.08 -7.79 -7.00
C ASP A 98 15.39 -6.42 -7.09
N GLN A 99 14.06 -6.41 -7.08
CA GLN A 99 13.23 -5.20 -7.08
C GLN A 99 13.66 -4.20 -5.98
N VAL A 100 14.03 -4.69 -4.80
CA VAL A 100 14.49 -3.85 -3.69
C VAL A 100 15.79 -3.16 -4.07
N GLU A 101 16.74 -3.90 -4.63
CA GLU A 101 18.04 -3.38 -5.05
C GLU A 101 17.91 -2.35 -6.16
N ASN A 102 17.06 -2.60 -7.14
CA ASN A 102 16.71 -1.65 -8.20
C ASN A 102 16.15 -0.35 -7.65
N THR A 103 15.22 -0.45 -6.69
CA THR A 103 14.63 0.72 -6.04
C THR A 103 15.67 1.53 -5.25
N LEU A 104 16.56 0.86 -4.53
CA LEU A 104 17.64 1.50 -3.77
C LEU A 104 18.65 2.21 -4.70
N ASN A 105 19.05 1.54 -5.78
CA ASN A 105 19.96 2.10 -6.77
C ASN A 105 19.35 3.29 -7.49
N PHE A 106 18.08 3.19 -7.88
CA PHE A 106 17.34 4.31 -8.44
C PHE A 106 17.28 5.49 -7.45
N ALA A 107 16.90 5.26 -6.21
CA ALA A 107 16.80 6.32 -5.21
C ALA A 107 18.12 7.08 -5.01
N LYS A 108 19.27 6.41 -5.12
CA LYS A 108 20.60 7.03 -4.99
C LYS A 108 21.00 7.88 -6.20
N ASN A 109 20.55 7.49 -7.40
CA ASN A 109 21.09 8.01 -8.66
C ASN A 109 20.03 8.72 -9.51
N ALA A 110 18.78 8.82 -9.05
CA ALA A 110 17.71 9.43 -9.83
C ALA A 110 17.96 10.91 -10.11
N ASP A 111 17.75 11.28 -11.37
CA ASP A 111 17.78 12.67 -11.81
C ASP A 111 16.53 13.41 -11.25
N PRO A 112 16.65 14.68 -10.83
CA PRO A 112 15.51 15.52 -10.48
C PRO A 112 14.38 15.49 -11.51
N ASP A 113 14.72 15.49 -12.79
CA ASP A 113 13.77 15.41 -13.91
C ASP A 113 13.00 14.09 -13.98
N GLN A 114 13.45 13.06 -13.27
CA GLN A 114 12.74 11.79 -13.11
C GLN A 114 11.80 11.77 -11.91
N LEU A 115 12.01 12.63 -10.92
CA LEU A 115 11.30 12.61 -9.64
C LEU A 115 10.19 13.65 -9.58
N ILE A 116 10.53 14.92 -9.80
CA ILE A 116 9.63 16.07 -9.58
C ILE A 116 8.46 16.08 -10.57
N PRO A 117 8.68 15.89 -11.89
CA PRO A 117 7.57 15.89 -12.85
C PRO A 117 6.56 14.76 -12.59
N GLN A 118 7.01 13.62 -12.07
CA GLN A 118 6.09 12.52 -11.74
C GLN A 118 5.16 12.87 -10.57
N LEU A 119 5.63 13.64 -9.59
CA LEU A 119 4.78 14.14 -8.52
C LEU A 119 3.74 15.14 -9.03
N GLN A 120 4.14 16.07 -9.89
CA GLN A 120 3.23 17.03 -10.51
C GLN A 120 2.15 16.33 -11.34
N ILE A 121 2.53 15.32 -12.13
CA ILE A 121 1.58 14.49 -12.90
C ILE A 121 0.55 13.85 -11.96
N VAL A 122 1.00 13.25 -10.87
CA VAL A 122 0.09 12.61 -9.90
C VAL A 122 -0.88 13.61 -9.29
N ILE A 123 -0.40 14.78 -8.87
CA ILE A 123 -1.24 15.84 -8.31
C ILE A 123 -2.33 16.24 -9.31
N ASN A 124 -1.97 16.43 -10.57
CA ASN A 124 -2.91 16.80 -11.62
C ASN A 124 -3.91 15.69 -11.94
N GLU A 125 -3.46 14.43 -12.02
CA GLU A 125 -4.34 13.28 -12.23
C GLU A 125 -5.36 13.12 -11.09
N LEU A 126 -4.93 13.31 -9.83
CA LEU A 126 -5.83 13.26 -8.68
C LEU A 126 -6.85 14.41 -8.72
N LYS A 127 -6.43 15.64 -9.03
CA LYS A 127 -7.34 16.78 -9.21
C LYS A 127 -8.38 16.52 -10.31
N ILE A 128 -7.97 15.98 -11.45
CA ILE A 128 -8.87 15.64 -12.57
C ILE A 128 -9.86 14.54 -12.15
N LYS A 129 -9.37 13.49 -11.49
CA LYS A 129 -10.16 12.30 -11.18
C LYS A 129 -11.13 12.51 -10.01
N PHE A 130 -10.68 13.23 -8.98
CA PHE A 130 -11.39 13.37 -7.70
C PHE A 130 -11.75 14.80 -7.32
N GLY A 131 -11.35 15.80 -8.11
CA GLY A 131 -11.58 17.23 -7.81
C GLY A 131 -10.54 17.81 -6.84
N THR A 132 -9.70 17.00 -6.23
CA THR A 132 -8.64 17.37 -5.30
C THR A 132 -7.50 16.37 -5.33
N TRP A 133 -6.29 16.81 -4.99
CA TRP A 133 -5.18 15.88 -4.71
C TRP A 133 -5.16 15.42 -3.25
N GLN A 134 -5.82 16.15 -2.35
CA GLN A 134 -5.90 15.87 -0.91
C GLN A 134 -6.94 14.78 -0.62
N ILE A 135 -6.75 13.61 -1.20
CA ILE A 135 -7.65 12.48 -1.03
C ILE A 135 -7.02 11.39 -0.17
N PRO A 136 -7.67 10.95 0.92
CA PRO A 136 -7.19 9.87 1.77
C PRO A 136 -7.04 8.55 1.03
N TRP A 137 -6.05 7.75 1.40
CA TRP A 137 -5.76 6.47 0.75
C TRP A 137 -6.97 5.53 0.71
N GLY A 138 -7.72 5.40 1.80
CA GLY A 138 -8.89 4.55 1.86
C GLY A 138 -10.06 4.98 0.96
N GLU A 139 -10.09 6.25 0.52
CA GLU A 139 -11.09 6.69 -0.46
C GLU A 139 -10.77 6.17 -1.87
N ILE A 140 -9.50 5.92 -2.16
CA ILE A 140 -9.03 5.38 -3.44
C ILE A 140 -8.86 3.86 -3.36
N ASN A 141 -8.25 3.36 -2.31
CA ASN A 141 -7.82 1.95 -2.16
C ASN A 141 -8.93 1.12 -1.51
N ARG A 142 -9.59 0.29 -2.30
CA ARG A 142 -10.85 -0.37 -1.90
C ARG A 142 -10.79 -1.88 -2.00
N PHE A 143 -11.43 -2.55 -1.05
CA PHE A 143 -11.77 -3.96 -1.14
C PHE A 143 -13.25 -4.10 -1.51
N GLN A 144 -13.48 -4.70 -2.65
CA GLN A 144 -14.81 -5.08 -3.12
C GLN A 144 -14.79 -6.57 -3.42
N ARG A 145 -15.62 -7.34 -2.76
CA ARG A 145 -15.78 -8.74 -3.07
C ARG A 145 -16.86 -8.88 -4.13
N THR A 146 -16.43 -9.25 -5.32
CA THR A 146 -17.32 -9.49 -6.45
C THR A 146 -17.94 -10.88 -6.34
N SER A 147 -19.00 -11.15 -7.11
CA SER A 147 -19.60 -12.48 -7.24
C SER A 147 -18.54 -13.54 -7.64
N GLY A 148 -18.83 -14.82 -7.38
CA GLY A 148 -17.89 -15.92 -7.62
C GLY A 148 -17.58 -16.23 -9.10
N ASP A 149 -17.88 -15.31 -10.02
CA ASP A 149 -17.57 -15.42 -11.44
C ASP A 149 -16.07 -15.32 -11.69
N ILE A 150 -15.61 -15.99 -12.75
CA ILE A 150 -14.19 -15.98 -13.15
C ILE A 150 -13.73 -14.57 -13.53
N ALA A 151 -14.60 -13.76 -14.13
CA ALA A 151 -14.34 -12.37 -14.48
C ALA A 151 -14.77 -11.45 -13.33
N MET A 152 -13.81 -10.86 -12.62
CA MET A 152 -14.09 -9.87 -11.59
C MET A 152 -14.40 -8.51 -12.23
N ILE A 153 -15.64 -8.06 -12.07
CA ILE A 153 -16.09 -6.74 -12.53
C ILE A 153 -16.26 -5.85 -11.29
N TYR A 154 -15.43 -4.82 -11.19
CA TYR A 154 -15.49 -3.83 -10.11
C TYR A 154 -16.35 -2.64 -10.50
N ASN A 155 -17.06 -2.05 -9.53
CA ASN A 155 -17.98 -0.96 -9.78
C ASN A 155 -17.95 0.04 -8.61
N ASP A 156 -17.67 1.31 -8.91
CA ASP A 156 -17.62 2.39 -7.92
C ASP A 156 -18.98 2.67 -7.24
N GLY A 157 -20.09 2.29 -7.87
CA GLY A 157 -21.44 2.42 -7.33
C GLY A 157 -21.85 1.33 -6.35
N LEU A 158 -21.08 0.26 -6.25
CA LEU A 158 -21.32 -0.83 -5.30
C LEU A 158 -20.52 -0.65 -4.01
N GLU A 159 -21.00 -1.27 -2.94
CA GLU A 159 -20.33 -1.23 -1.64
C GLU A 159 -18.90 -1.77 -1.71
N SER A 160 -17.99 -1.09 -1.06
CA SER A 160 -16.60 -1.50 -0.92
C SER A 160 -16.00 -0.92 0.36
N LEU A 161 -15.07 -1.65 0.98
CA LEU A 161 -14.40 -1.21 2.19
C LEU A 161 -13.13 -0.41 1.87
N PRO A 162 -12.86 0.69 2.59
CA PRO A 162 -11.55 1.34 2.55
C PRO A 162 -10.49 0.40 3.13
N ILE A 163 -9.30 0.37 2.52
CA ILE A 163 -8.19 -0.45 2.99
C ILE A 163 -6.95 0.42 3.18
N GLY A 164 -6.44 0.44 4.43
CA GLY A 164 -5.23 1.17 4.80
C GLY A 164 -3.92 0.46 4.45
N LEU A 165 -3.99 -0.77 3.93
CA LEU A 165 -2.81 -1.56 3.57
C LEU A 165 -2.21 -1.07 2.25
N GLY A 166 -0.91 -1.36 2.06
CA GLY A 166 -0.18 -0.99 0.85
C GLY A 166 0.33 -2.19 0.04
N PRO A 167 0.85 -1.94 -1.16
CA PRO A 167 1.44 -3.00 -1.99
C PRO A 167 2.79 -3.46 -1.46
N ALA A 168 3.05 -4.77 -1.53
CA ALA A 168 4.31 -5.39 -1.09
C ALA A 168 5.55 -4.82 -1.80
N ILE A 169 5.40 -4.40 -3.05
CA ILE A 169 6.50 -3.82 -3.85
C ILE A 169 7.13 -2.59 -3.19
N TRP A 170 6.39 -1.89 -2.31
CA TRP A 170 6.89 -0.76 -1.53
C TRP A 170 7.23 -1.11 -0.08
N GLY A 171 7.26 -2.40 0.26
CA GLY A 171 7.71 -2.90 1.56
C GLY A 171 6.61 -3.16 2.59
N SER A 172 5.33 -3.12 2.22
CA SER A 172 4.23 -3.50 3.11
C SER A 172 4.27 -5.00 3.40
N LEU A 173 4.24 -5.38 4.69
CA LEU A 173 4.11 -6.78 5.10
C LEU A 173 2.68 -7.30 4.89
N PRO A 174 1.62 -6.60 5.37
CA PRO A 174 0.25 -6.97 5.04
C PRO A 174 -0.07 -6.49 3.63
N ALA A 175 0.37 -7.27 2.64
CA ALA A 175 0.33 -6.89 1.24
C ALA A 175 -1.11 -6.78 0.70
N PHE A 176 -1.42 -5.63 0.12
CA PHE A 176 -2.66 -5.38 -0.59
C PHE A 176 -2.37 -4.58 -1.87
N LYS A 177 -2.31 -5.30 -3.01
CA LYS A 177 -2.14 -4.68 -4.31
C LYS A 177 -3.52 -4.36 -4.90
N SER A 178 -3.73 -3.10 -5.22
CA SER A 178 -4.93 -2.62 -5.92
C SER A 178 -4.57 -1.96 -7.24
N ASN A 179 -5.49 -2.01 -8.18
CA ASN A 179 -5.34 -1.38 -9.49
C ASN A 179 -6.60 -0.59 -9.84
N TYR A 180 -6.45 0.48 -10.63
CA TYR A 180 -7.55 1.07 -11.37
C TYR A 180 -8.07 0.04 -12.37
N GLN A 181 -9.37 -0.12 -12.45
CA GLN A 181 -10.03 -0.98 -13.40
C GLN A 181 -10.67 -0.14 -14.51
N LYS A 182 -11.09 -0.80 -15.59
CA LYS A 182 -11.85 -0.13 -16.63
C LYS A 182 -13.10 0.51 -16.02
N ASP A 183 -13.35 1.76 -16.38
CA ASP A 183 -14.52 2.55 -15.95
C ASP A 183 -14.62 2.78 -14.43
N THR A 184 -13.52 2.64 -13.67
CA THR A 184 -13.48 2.97 -12.24
C THR A 184 -12.59 4.17 -11.93
N LYS A 185 -13.03 5.01 -10.99
CA LYS A 185 -12.20 6.06 -10.39
C LYS A 185 -11.34 5.54 -9.25
N LYS A 186 -11.80 4.49 -8.57
CA LYS A 186 -11.13 3.88 -7.42
C LYS A 186 -10.25 2.72 -7.85
N ARG A 187 -9.30 2.37 -6.99
CA ARG A 187 -8.45 1.20 -7.11
C ARG A 187 -9.08 0.06 -6.33
N TYR A 188 -9.16 -1.11 -6.93
CA TYR A 188 -9.68 -2.30 -6.29
C TYR A 188 -8.61 -3.35 -6.09
N GLY A 189 -8.66 -4.03 -4.93
CA GLY A 189 -7.72 -5.08 -4.58
C GLY A 189 -7.77 -6.25 -5.56
N THR A 190 -6.61 -6.61 -6.09
CA THR A 190 -6.46 -7.71 -7.06
C THR A 190 -5.57 -8.84 -6.55
N ASN A 191 -4.60 -8.52 -5.71
CA ASN A 191 -3.67 -9.47 -5.10
C ASN A 191 -3.33 -9.04 -3.67
N GLY A 192 -2.95 -10.01 -2.86
CA GLY A 192 -2.49 -9.75 -1.50
C GLY A 192 -2.62 -10.95 -0.59
N ASN A 193 -2.49 -10.72 0.69
CA ASN A 193 -2.63 -11.72 1.71
C ASN A 193 -4.12 -12.00 1.95
N SER A 194 -4.70 -12.97 1.26
CA SER A 194 -6.13 -13.31 1.37
C SER A 194 -6.46 -14.22 2.54
N PHE A 195 -5.51 -15.02 2.99
CA PHE A 195 -5.56 -15.83 4.22
C PHE A 195 -4.28 -15.59 5.02
N VAL A 196 -4.44 -15.20 6.28
CA VAL A 196 -3.33 -15.00 7.21
C VAL A 196 -3.56 -15.84 8.44
N CYS A 197 -2.53 -16.58 8.86
CA CYS A 197 -2.57 -17.42 10.04
C CYS A 197 -1.28 -17.26 10.83
N ALA A 198 -1.41 -17.12 12.15
CA ALA A 198 -0.31 -17.17 13.09
C ALA A 198 -0.49 -18.37 14.03
N VAL A 199 0.57 -19.13 14.25
CA VAL A 199 0.56 -20.36 15.04
C VAL A 199 1.67 -20.33 16.08
N GLU A 200 1.30 -20.62 17.32
CA GLU A 200 2.23 -20.85 18.44
C GLU A 200 2.28 -22.36 18.73
N PHE A 201 3.47 -22.95 18.55
CA PHE A 201 3.72 -24.34 18.83
C PHE A 201 4.13 -24.53 20.30
N GLY A 202 3.52 -25.51 20.95
CA GLY A 202 3.80 -25.83 22.35
C GLY A 202 3.04 -27.09 22.78
N PRO A 203 2.99 -27.40 24.07
CA PRO A 203 2.20 -28.54 24.59
C PRO A 203 0.71 -28.46 24.17
N LYS A 204 0.21 -27.26 23.99
CA LYS A 204 -1.11 -26.96 23.42
C LYS A 204 -0.93 -25.94 22.32
N ILE A 205 -1.29 -26.31 21.09
CA ILE A 205 -1.20 -25.41 19.93
C ILE A 205 -2.23 -24.29 20.09
N LYS A 206 -1.80 -23.05 19.83
CA LYS A 206 -2.68 -21.89 19.70
C LYS A 206 -2.53 -21.31 18.30
N ALA A 207 -3.63 -20.95 17.66
CA ALA A 207 -3.58 -20.27 16.37
C ALA A 207 -4.69 -19.24 16.24
N LYS A 208 -4.39 -18.23 15.44
CA LYS A 208 -5.36 -17.20 15.03
C LYS A 208 -5.32 -17.06 13.51
N SER A 209 -6.46 -16.82 12.91
CA SER A 209 -6.55 -16.68 11.45
C SER A 209 -7.50 -15.57 11.01
N LEU A 210 -7.39 -15.22 9.76
CA LEU A 210 -8.14 -14.14 9.13
C LEU A 210 -8.28 -14.39 7.63
N LEU A 211 -9.47 -14.08 7.08
CA LEU A 211 -9.74 -14.11 5.64
C LEU A 211 -10.09 -12.71 5.12
N ALA A 212 -9.67 -12.40 3.91
CA ALA A 212 -9.97 -11.12 3.27
C ALA A 212 -11.47 -10.89 2.98
N GLY A 213 -12.27 -11.92 2.90
CA GLY A 213 -13.72 -11.81 2.66
C GLY A 213 -14.53 -12.57 3.68
N GLY A 214 -14.73 -13.85 3.44
CA GLY A 214 -15.44 -14.76 4.29
C GLY A 214 -15.30 -16.18 3.78
N ASN A 215 -15.88 -17.17 4.49
CA ASN A 215 -15.68 -18.59 4.21
C ASN A 215 -16.53 -19.11 3.04
N SER A 216 -17.48 -18.33 2.52
CA SER A 216 -18.36 -18.76 1.42
C SER A 216 -17.98 -18.09 0.11
N GLY A 217 -18.05 -18.83 -0.98
CA GLY A 217 -18.00 -18.29 -2.35
C GLY A 217 -19.35 -17.81 -2.88
N ASP A 218 -20.45 -18.16 -2.19
CA ASP A 218 -21.81 -17.80 -2.57
C ASP A 218 -22.14 -16.37 -2.10
N PRO A 219 -22.45 -15.43 -3.00
CA PRO A 219 -22.79 -14.06 -2.65
C PRO A 219 -24.04 -13.92 -1.75
N ILE A 220 -24.93 -14.90 -1.76
CA ILE A 220 -26.17 -14.90 -0.94
C ILE A 220 -25.87 -15.34 0.51
N SER A 221 -24.74 -16.04 0.71
CA SER A 221 -24.38 -16.53 2.04
C SER A 221 -23.98 -15.37 2.97
N LYS A 222 -24.47 -15.42 4.22
CA LYS A 222 -24.01 -14.51 5.30
C LYS A 222 -22.50 -14.60 5.54
N HIS A 223 -21.85 -15.68 5.13
CA HIS A 223 -20.42 -15.90 5.25
C HIS A 223 -19.63 -15.48 4.00
N PHE A 224 -20.25 -14.78 3.07
CA PHE A 224 -19.57 -14.27 1.89
C PHE A 224 -18.61 -13.13 2.23
N TYR A 225 -19.01 -12.24 3.15
CA TYR A 225 -18.27 -10.99 3.42
C TYR A 225 -18.05 -10.70 4.92
N ASP A 226 -18.37 -11.65 5.80
CA ASP A 226 -18.42 -11.48 7.25
C ASP A 226 -17.06 -11.29 7.94
N GLN A 227 -15.94 -11.54 7.24
CA GLN A 227 -14.59 -11.30 7.76
C GLN A 227 -13.89 -10.09 7.14
N ALA A 228 -14.53 -9.39 6.22
CA ALA A 228 -13.90 -8.28 5.50
C ALA A 228 -13.52 -7.12 6.43
N GLU A 229 -14.37 -6.76 7.38
CA GLU A 229 -14.06 -5.75 8.41
C GLU A 229 -12.94 -6.22 9.37
N MET A 230 -12.89 -7.50 9.68
CA MET A 230 -11.79 -8.07 10.47
C MET A 230 -10.47 -7.95 9.71
N TYR A 231 -10.49 -8.25 8.41
CA TYR A 231 -9.33 -8.12 7.52
C TYR A 231 -8.85 -6.67 7.46
N ARG A 232 -9.75 -5.73 7.20
CA ARG A 232 -9.46 -4.29 7.22
C ARG A 232 -8.79 -3.85 8.51
N ALA A 233 -9.30 -4.31 9.64
CA ALA A 233 -8.84 -3.92 10.98
C ALA A 233 -7.68 -4.76 11.52
N GLY A 234 -7.21 -5.79 10.81
CA GLY A 234 -6.20 -6.73 11.31
C GLY A 234 -6.66 -7.52 12.54
N LYS A 235 -7.98 -7.76 12.69
CA LYS A 235 -8.55 -8.48 13.81
C LYS A 235 -8.66 -9.96 13.50
N PHE A 236 -7.85 -10.75 14.18
CA PHE A 236 -7.81 -12.21 14.03
C PHE A 236 -8.81 -12.92 14.93
N LYS A 237 -9.37 -14.01 14.44
CA LYS A 237 -10.20 -14.95 15.22
C LYS A 237 -9.36 -16.15 15.67
N ASP A 238 -9.73 -16.73 16.81
CA ASP A 238 -9.11 -17.96 17.28
C ASP A 238 -9.46 -19.15 16.36
N VAL A 239 -8.48 -20.02 16.14
CA VAL A 239 -8.67 -21.32 15.51
C VAL A 239 -8.85 -22.36 16.61
N LEU A 240 -10.01 -22.97 16.66
CA LEU A 240 -10.34 -23.95 17.69
C LEU A 240 -9.88 -25.35 17.27
N PHE A 241 -8.86 -25.87 17.94
CA PHE A 241 -8.34 -27.23 17.73
C PHE A 241 -8.90 -28.24 18.69
N TYR A 242 -9.41 -27.77 19.83
CA TYR A 242 -9.88 -28.63 20.92
C TYR A 242 -11.31 -28.21 21.31
N LYS A 243 -12.14 -29.22 21.53
CA LYS A 243 -13.49 -29.05 22.11
C LYS A 243 -13.41 -28.94 23.60
#